data_d1c60d777524f93173470aaa6cd8b252
#
_entry.id   d1c60d777524f93173470aaa6cd8b252
#
_cell.length_a   1.000
_cell.length_b   1.000
_cell.length_c   1.000
_cell.angle_alpha   90.00
_cell.angle_beta   90.00
_cell.angle_gamma   90.00
#
_symmetry.space_group_name_H-M   'P 1'
#
loop_
_entity.id
_entity.type
_entity.pdbx_description
1 polymer ?
#
loop_
_entity_poly.entity_id
_entity_poly.type
_entity_poly.pdbx_seq_one_letter_code
_entity_poly.pdbx_strand_id
1 'polypeptide(L)'
;LKAVMDEIRREGNVILFIDELHTIVGAGSAEGSMDASNIIKPALSRGEVQAIGATTLNEYRKHIEKDAALERRFQQVQVGEPSVEDTIQILAGIQPKYEEHHKVHYTKEAVEAAAKLSHRYLTGRFLPDKAIDILDEAGARKRVSQMTRPDNISQMETRIEELKERKTQAVGAQLFEEAAHIRDEEKQAGRELQNMLDAWRTSYETNYVPVTEEDVMAVLAKWTGIPLARMEEKETTKLLRMEEELKSKVIGQDEAASAIARALRRSRADIKDPRRPIGSFLFLGPTGVGKTYLARNLAEIMFGTADALIQVDMSEYMEKHTTSRLIGSP
;
A
#
# COMPACT_ATOMS: atom_id res chain seq x y z
N LEU A 1 -28.42 19.19 -9.47
CA LEU A 1 -27.40 20.14 -9.03
C LEU A 1 -27.98 21.55 -8.83
N LYS A 2 -28.70 22.13 -9.83
CA LYS A 2 -29.26 23.46 -9.70
C LYS A 2 -30.18 23.59 -8.50
N ALA A 3 -31.09 22.63 -8.27
CA ALA A 3 -32.00 22.62 -7.12
C ALA A 3 -31.24 22.61 -5.79
N VAL A 4 -30.14 21.81 -5.68
CA VAL A 4 -29.29 21.78 -4.50
C VAL A 4 -28.61 23.13 -4.25
N MET A 5 -28.11 23.78 -5.31
CA MET A 5 -27.50 25.12 -5.20
C MET A 5 -28.47 26.17 -4.77
N ASP A 6 -29.73 26.10 -5.25
CA ASP A 6 -30.80 27.04 -4.86
C ASP A 6 -31.23 26.83 -3.41
N GLU A 7 -31.22 25.59 -2.92
CA GLU A 7 -31.49 25.23 -1.53
C GLU A 7 -30.39 25.75 -0.59
N ILE A 8 -29.11 25.51 -0.92
CA ILE A 8 -27.94 26.01 -0.17
C ILE A 8 -27.99 27.56 -0.01
N ARG A 9 -28.37 28.24 -1.11
CA ARG A 9 -28.51 29.72 -1.07
C ARG A 9 -29.64 30.18 -0.14
N ARG A 10 -30.73 29.43 -0.03
CA ARG A 10 -31.88 29.77 0.84
C ARG A 10 -31.55 29.53 2.31
N GLU A 11 -30.90 28.43 2.62
CA GLU A 11 -30.57 28.04 4.00
C GLU A 11 -29.48 28.93 4.62
N GLY A 12 -28.51 29.40 3.86
CA GLY A 12 -27.49 30.37 4.26
C GLY A 12 -26.47 29.93 5.30
N ASN A 13 -26.67 28.78 5.96
CA ASN A 13 -25.83 28.21 7.01
C ASN A 13 -25.18 26.87 6.59
N VAL A 14 -25.09 26.60 5.29
CA VAL A 14 -24.57 25.37 4.71
C VAL A 14 -23.19 25.63 4.16
N ILE A 15 -22.23 24.74 4.48
CA ILE A 15 -20.92 24.70 3.87
C ILE A 15 -20.90 23.54 2.87
N LEU A 16 -20.63 23.86 1.62
CA LEU A 16 -20.52 22.87 0.55
C LEU A 16 -19.10 22.31 0.49
N PHE A 17 -18.93 21.00 0.71
CA PHE A 17 -17.67 20.33 0.46
C PHE A 17 -17.65 19.78 -0.98
N ILE A 18 -16.61 20.11 -1.73
CA ILE A 18 -16.41 19.67 -3.12
C ILE A 18 -15.09 18.95 -3.21
N ASP A 19 -15.16 17.63 -3.33
CA ASP A 19 -13.97 16.82 -3.62
C ASP A 19 -13.61 16.93 -5.10
N GLU A 20 -12.32 16.78 -5.42
CA GLU A 20 -11.80 16.88 -6.78
C GLU A 20 -12.28 18.19 -7.49
N LEU A 21 -12.19 19.33 -6.80
CA LEU A 21 -12.71 20.63 -7.28
C LEU A 21 -12.24 20.95 -8.71
N HIS A 22 -11.06 20.51 -9.11
CA HIS A 22 -10.51 20.70 -10.45
C HIS A 22 -11.36 20.06 -11.55
N THR A 23 -12.12 19.01 -11.26
CA THR A 23 -13.01 18.37 -12.23
C THR A 23 -14.16 19.27 -12.66
N ILE A 24 -14.61 20.14 -11.74
CA ILE A 24 -15.67 21.10 -12.01
C ILE A 24 -15.12 22.33 -12.75
N VAL A 25 -13.88 22.71 -12.48
CA VAL A 25 -13.27 23.94 -13.03
C VAL A 25 -12.59 23.68 -14.40
N GLY A 26 -11.96 22.50 -14.55
CA GLY A 26 -11.17 22.15 -15.73
C GLY A 26 -11.92 21.47 -16.86
N ALA A 27 -13.18 21.16 -16.70
CA ALA A 27 -13.96 20.37 -17.65
C ALA A 27 -14.41 21.17 -18.88
N GLY A 28 -13.45 21.49 -19.72
CA GLY A 28 -13.73 22.11 -21.05
C GLY A 28 -14.09 21.16 -22.17
N SER A 29 -14.16 19.83 -21.95
CA SER A 29 -14.22 18.86 -23.06
C SER A 29 -15.16 17.65 -22.92
N ALA A 30 -15.87 17.45 -21.81
CA ALA A 30 -16.80 16.33 -21.65
C ALA A 30 -18.24 16.81 -21.53
N GLU A 31 -19.16 16.28 -22.33
CA GLU A 31 -20.56 16.71 -22.49
C GLU A 31 -21.41 16.68 -21.20
N GLY A 32 -21.11 16.14 -20.13
CA GLY A 32 -21.89 16.21 -18.88
C GLY A 32 -21.27 17.11 -17.81
N SER A 33 -20.01 17.47 -17.96
CA SER A 33 -19.23 18.25 -16.99
C SER A 33 -19.35 19.77 -17.22
N MET A 34 -19.68 20.20 -18.43
CA MET A 34 -19.93 21.62 -18.76
C MET A 34 -21.12 22.21 -18.00
N ASP A 35 -22.18 21.43 -17.77
CA ASP A 35 -23.37 21.91 -17.05
C ASP A 35 -23.08 22.15 -15.55
N ALA A 36 -22.31 21.28 -14.92
CA ALA A 36 -21.93 21.44 -13.52
C ALA A 36 -21.02 22.65 -13.30
N SER A 37 -20.03 22.83 -14.17
CA SER A 37 -19.11 23.96 -14.16
C SER A 37 -19.84 25.30 -14.33
N ASN A 38 -20.78 25.37 -15.27
CA ASN A 38 -21.57 26.58 -15.54
C ASN A 38 -22.52 26.98 -14.40
N ILE A 39 -22.90 26.03 -13.54
CA ILE A 39 -23.78 26.28 -12.39
C ILE A 39 -22.97 26.65 -11.14
N ILE A 40 -21.89 25.90 -10.85
CA ILE A 40 -21.13 26.03 -9.59
C ILE A 40 -20.14 27.21 -9.66
N LYS A 41 -19.41 27.34 -10.76
CA LYS A 41 -18.36 28.36 -10.91
C LYS A 41 -18.86 29.80 -10.70
N PRO A 42 -20.02 30.24 -11.25
CA PRO A 42 -20.58 31.56 -10.96
C PRO A 42 -20.98 31.75 -9.50
N ALA A 43 -21.51 30.72 -8.84
CA ALA A 43 -21.90 30.78 -7.43
C ALA A 43 -20.69 30.92 -6.51
N LEU A 44 -19.62 30.17 -6.78
CA LEU A 44 -18.35 30.26 -6.07
C LEU A 44 -17.67 31.61 -6.30
N SER A 45 -17.59 32.06 -7.56
CA SER A 45 -16.94 33.32 -7.92
C SER A 45 -17.66 34.57 -7.37
N ARG A 46 -18.98 34.52 -7.16
CA ARG A 46 -19.75 35.58 -6.54
C ARG A 46 -19.78 35.52 -5.01
N GLY A 47 -19.32 34.42 -4.41
CA GLY A 47 -19.35 34.22 -2.96
C GLY A 47 -20.76 33.97 -2.41
N GLU A 48 -21.67 33.43 -3.25
CA GLU A 48 -23.05 33.13 -2.87
C GLU A 48 -23.16 31.88 -1.99
N VAL A 49 -22.10 31.08 -1.95
CA VAL A 49 -22.04 29.81 -1.23
C VAL A 49 -20.69 29.70 -0.51
N GLN A 50 -20.73 29.27 0.75
CA GLN A 50 -19.54 28.89 1.47
C GLN A 50 -19.11 27.48 1.01
N ALA A 51 -17.85 27.34 0.57
CA ALA A 51 -17.38 26.09 0.05
C ALA A 51 -15.96 25.74 0.56
N ILE A 52 -15.75 24.45 0.77
CA ILE A 52 -14.43 23.85 0.99
C ILE A 52 -14.15 22.98 -0.24
N GLY A 53 -13.11 23.28 -0.99
CA GLY A 53 -12.67 22.49 -2.13
C GLY A 53 -11.44 21.67 -1.79
N ALA A 54 -11.44 20.37 -2.14
CA ALA A 54 -10.27 19.52 -2.07
C ALA A 54 -9.72 19.28 -3.48
N THR A 55 -8.38 19.29 -3.63
CA THR A 55 -7.71 19.01 -4.89
C THR A 55 -6.23 18.72 -4.65
N THR A 56 -5.54 18.13 -5.62
CA THR A 56 -4.08 17.96 -5.55
C THR A 56 -3.36 19.26 -5.92
N LEU A 57 -2.12 19.42 -5.45
CA LEU A 57 -1.31 20.61 -5.75
C LEU A 57 -1.06 20.79 -7.25
N ASN A 58 -0.89 19.67 -7.97
CA ASN A 58 -0.66 19.70 -9.42
C ASN A 58 -1.92 20.15 -10.19
N GLU A 59 -3.08 19.63 -9.82
CA GLU A 59 -4.35 20.00 -10.45
C GLU A 59 -4.78 21.43 -10.06
N TYR A 60 -4.44 21.87 -8.83
CA TYR A 60 -4.61 23.25 -8.39
C TYR A 60 -3.87 24.22 -9.34
N ARG A 61 -2.56 24.00 -9.55
CA ARG A 61 -1.73 24.84 -10.44
C ARG A 61 -2.20 24.82 -11.88
N LYS A 62 -2.70 23.67 -12.35
CA LYS A 62 -3.14 23.49 -13.73
C LYS A 62 -4.49 24.15 -14.03
N HIS A 63 -5.44 24.10 -13.10
CA HIS A 63 -6.84 24.43 -13.33
C HIS A 63 -7.36 25.62 -12.50
N ILE A 64 -6.96 25.77 -11.24
CA ILE A 64 -7.54 26.75 -10.32
C ILE A 64 -6.69 28.03 -10.28
N GLU A 65 -5.38 27.92 -10.15
CA GLU A 65 -4.45 29.07 -10.11
C GLU A 65 -4.52 29.94 -11.35
N LYS A 66 -4.84 29.37 -12.51
CA LYS A 66 -5.03 30.10 -13.77
C LYS A 66 -6.36 30.84 -13.89
N ASP A 67 -7.30 30.58 -12.99
CA ASP A 67 -8.60 31.24 -12.95
C ASP A 67 -8.63 32.30 -11.84
N ALA A 68 -8.31 33.52 -12.21
CA ALA A 68 -8.22 34.66 -11.29
C ALA A 68 -9.53 34.92 -10.51
N ALA A 69 -10.69 34.47 -10.98
CA ALA A 69 -11.95 34.61 -10.28
C ALA A 69 -12.10 33.62 -9.13
N LEU A 70 -11.57 32.40 -9.28
CA LEU A 70 -11.57 31.37 -8.25
C LEU A 70 -10.42 31.53 -7.28
N GLU A 71 -9.21 31.81 -7.77
CA GLU A 71 -8.02 32.03 -6.96
C GLU A 71 -8.26 33.05 -5.83
N ARG A 72 -8.92 34.18 -6.15
CA ARG A 72 -9.23 35.21 -5.17
C ARG A 72 -10.30 34.86 -4.15
N ARG A 73 -11.00 33.74 -4.34
CA ARG A 73 -12.13 33.32 -3.48
C ARG A 73 -11.79 32.16 -2.56
N PHE A 74 -10.78 31.37 -2.90
CA PHE A 74 -10.35 30.27 -2.08
C PHE A 74 -9.08 30.63 -1.31
N GLN A 75 -9.17 30.57 0.02
CA GLN A 75 -7.98 30.57 0.88
C GLN A 75 -7.27 29.22 0.75
N GLN A 76 -6.02 29.24 0.32
CA GLN A 76 -5.20 28.03 0.23
C GLN A 76 -4.86 27.50 1.63
N VAL A 77 -5.19 26.24 1.88
CA VAL A 77 -4.79 25.49 3.08
C VAL A 77 -4.04 24.28 2.61
N GLN A 78 -2.73 24.27 2.82
CA GLN A 78 -1.89 23.16 2.43
C GLN A 78 -1.96 22.05 3.49
N VAL A 79 -2.44 20.86 3.08
CA VAL A 79 -2.47 19.65 3.90
C VAL A 79 -1.32 18.76 3.44
N GLY A 80 -0.29 18.66 4.27
CA GLY A 80 0.91 17.86 3.96
C GLY A 80 0.74 16.39 4.31
N GLU A 81 1.66 15.56 3.81
CA GLU A 81 1.79 14.16 4.19
C GLU A 81 2.14 14.08 5.69
N PRO A 82 1.45 13.25 6.49
CA PRO A 82 1.78 13.06 7.90
C PRO A 82 3.14 12.37 8.08
N SER A 83 3.76 12.58 9.24
CA SER A 83 4.97 11.86 9.62
C SER A 83 4.69 10.36 9.82
N VAL A 84 5.76 9.55 9.90
CA VAL A 84 5.63 8.12 10.24
C VAL A 84 5.01 7.95 11.63
N GLU A 85 5.40 8.79 12.58
CA GLU A 85 4.89 8.79 13.96
C GLU A 85 3.39 9.14 14.01
N ASP A 86 2.97 10.18 13.26
CA ASP A 86 1.56 10.54 13.14
C ASP A 86 0.77 9.43 12.44
N THR A 87 1.36 8.81 11.42
CA THR A 87 0.73 7.68 10.72
C THR A 87 0.49 6.49 11.65
N ILE A 88 1.44 6.16 12.53
CA ILE A 88 1.24 5.10 13.53
C ILE A 88 0.04 5.43 14.43
N GLN A 89 -0.13 6.68 14.85
CA GLN A 89 -1.28 7.10 15.65
C GLN A 89 -2.59 7.01 14.86
N ILE A 90 -2.58 7.41 13.58
CA ILE A 90 -3.74 7.26 12.70
C ILE A 90 -4.12 5.79 12.56
N LEU A 91 -3.16 4.91 12.26
CA LEU A 91 -3.39 3.47 12.16
C LEU A 91 -3.95 2.89 13.46
N ALA A 92 -3.39 3.26 14.60
CA ALA A 92 -3.91 2.83 15.90
C ALA A 92 -5.37 3.29 16.15
N GLY A 93 -5.73 4.47 15.65
CA GLY A 93 -7.10 5.00 15.76
C GLY A 93 -8.11 4.24 14.90
N ILE A 94 -7.71 3.75 13.72
CA ILE A 94 -8.59 2.99 12.80
C ILE A 94 -8.52 1.47 13.02
N GLN A 95 -7.47 0.98 13.67
CA GLN A 95 -7.22 -0.44 13.96
C GLN A 95 -8.46 -1.20 14.43
N PRO A 96 -9.25 -0.75 15.43
CA PRO A 96 -10.40 -1.51 15.92
C PRO A 96 -11.45 -1.80 14.83
N LYS A 97 -11.63 -0.89 13.87
CA LYS A 97 -12.58 -1.09 12.76
C LYS A 97 -12.10 -2.15 11.77
N TYR A 98 -10.80 -2.17 11.48
CA TYR A 98 -10.19 -3.19 10.62
C TYR A 98 -10.13 -4.55 11.30
N GLU A 99 -9.87 -4.58 12.62
CA GLU A 99 -9.94 -5.80 13.44
C GLU A 99 -11.32 -6.42 13.41
N GLU A 100 -12.35 -5.60 13.59
CA GLU A 100 -13.74 -6.05 13.54
C GLU A 100 -14.13 -6.53 12.13
N HIS A 101 -13.68 -5.84 11.08
CA HIS A 101 -14.00 -6.17 9.68
C HIS A 101 -13.36 -7.49 9.27
N HIS A 102 -12.06 -7.66 9.49
CA HIS A 102 -11.31 -8.85 9.09
C HIS A 102 -11.33 -9.97 10.13
N LYS A 103 -11.87 -9.74 11.34
CA LYS A 103 -11.82 -10.69 12.47
C LYS A 103 -10.38 -11.12 12.80
N VAL A 104 -9.48 -10.14 12.85
CA VAL A 104 -8.06 -10.30 13.19
C VAL A 104 -7.70 -9.36 14.33
N HIS A 105 -6.53 -9.56 14.91
CA HIS A 105 -5.94 -8.65 15.91
C HIS A 105 -4.56 -8.20 15.42
N TYR A 106 -4.36 -6.90 15.20
CA TYR A 106 -3.06 -6.39 14.79
C TYR A 106 -2.16 -6.19 15.99
N THR A 107 -0.96 -6.77 15.94
CA THR A 107 0.04 -6.49 16.97
C THR A 107 0.57 -5.07 16.82
N LYS A 108 1.09 -4.49 17.90
CA LYS A 108 1.68 -3.16 17.87
C LYS A 108 2.83 -3.09 16.86
N GLU A 109 3.64 -4.13 16.80
CA GLU A 109 4.75 -4.27 15.86
C GLU A 109 4.27 -4.28 14.41
N ALA A 110 3.13 -4.92 14.11
CA ALA A 110 2.53 -4.92 12.78
C ALA A 110 2.08 -3.52 12.34
N VAL A 111 1.45 -2.76 13.24
CA VAL A 111 1.02 -1.38 12.99
C VAL A 111 2.22 -0.47 12.74
N GLU A 112 3.26 -0.57 13.58
CA GLU A 112 4.49 0.18 13.41
C GLU A 112 5.21 -0.20 12.10
N ALA A 113 5.28 -1.49 11.78
CA ALA A 113 5.88 -1.98 10.54
C ALA A 113 5.13 -1.48 9.30
N ALA A 114 3.80 -1.48 9.32
CA ALA A 114 2.98 -0.97 8.21
C ALA A 114 3.32 0.50 7.88
N ALA A 115 3.48 1.37 8.88
CA ALA A 115 3.87 2.76 8.69
C ALA A 115 5.33 2.91 8.22
N LYS A 116 6.28 2.30 8.95
CA LYS A 116 7.73 2.45 8.70
C LYS A 116 8.15 1.84 7.36
N LEU A 117 7.69 0.61 7.09
CA LEU A 117 8.10 -0.11 5.89
C LEU A 117 7.40 0.42 4.63
N SER A 118 6.14 0.84 4.72
CA SER A 118 5.47 1.50 3.59
C SER A 118 6.16 2.80 3.20
N HIS A 119 6.54 3.62 4.20
CA HIS A 119 7.29 4.86 3.95
C HIS A 119 8.62 4.58 3.25
N ARG A 120 9.30 3.51 3.64
CA ARG A 120 10.63 3.15 3.13
C ARG A 120 10.61 2.52 1.74
N TYR A 121 9.66 1.62 1.48
CA TYR A 121 9.67 0.77 0.28
C TYR A 121 8.63 1.14 -0.78
N LEU A 122 7.59 1.92 -0.43
CA LEU A 122 6.57 2.38 -1.37
C LEU A 122 6.75 3.87 -1.66
N THR A 123 7.53 4.20 -2.69
CA THR A 123 7.87 5.59 -3.06
C THR A 123 6.82 6.29 -3.92
N GLY A 124 5.94 5.54 -4.58
CA GLY A 124 4.93 6.08 -5.50
C GLY A 124 3.59 6.49 -4.86
N ARG A 125 3.45 6.36 -3.53
CA ARG A 125 2.24 6.66 -2.77
C ARG A 125 2.58 7.42 -1.49
N PHE A 126 1.59 8.13 -0.93
CA PHE A 126 1.75 8.96 0.27
C PHE A 126 1.20 8.26 1.52
N LEU A 127 1.72 8.66 2.69
CA LEU A 127 1.12 8.34 3.97
C LEU A 127 -0.14 9.22 4.18
N PRO A 128 -1.17 8.75 4.89
CA PRO A 128 -1.26 7.44 5.55
C PRO A 128 -1.77 6.32 4.64
N ASP A 129 -2.29 6.61 3.44
CA ASP A 129 -3.01 5.65 2.58
C ASP A 129 -2.23 4.37 2.32
N LYS A 130 -0.96 4.48 1.92
CA LYS A 130 -0.12 3.29 1.64
C LYS A 130 0.06 2.38 2.86
N ALA A 131 0.05 2.94 4.07
CA ALA A 131 0.17 2.17 5.30
C ALA A 131 -1.18 1.53 5.68
N ILE A 132 -2.29 2.22 5.44
CA ILE A 132 -3.65 1.70 5.60
C ILE A 132 -3.89 0.52 4.65
N ASP A 133 -3.55 0.68 3.36
CA ASP A 133 -3.69 -0.38 2.35
C ASP A 133 -2.93 -1.65 2.74
N ILE A 134 -1.71 -1.51 3.29
CA ILE A 134 -0.92 -2.66 3.74
C ILE A 134 -1.57 -3.34 4.94
N LEU A 135 -2.07 -2.56 5.90
CA LEU A 135 -2.73 -3.09 7.08
C LEU A 135 -4.00 -3.87 6.67
N ASP A 136 -4.79 -3.30 5.77
CA ASP A 136 -6.00 -3.91 5.21
C ASP A 136 -5.68 -5.24 4.50
N GLU A 137 -4.73 -5.22 3.55
CA GLU A 137 -4.31 -6.43 2.81
C GLU A 137 -3.71 -7.50 3.73
N ALA A 138 -2.92 -7.10 4.76
CA ALA A 138 -2.35 -8.05 5.71
C ALA A 138 -3.45 -8.73 6.53
N GLY A 139 -4.46 -7.97 6.99
CA GLY A 139 -5.62 -8.51 7.68
C GLY A 139 -6.45 -9.45 6.81
N ALA A 140 -6.79 -9.01 5.61
CA ALA A 140 -7.53 -9.80 4.63
C ALA A 140 -6.81 -11.11 4.30
N ARG A 141 -5.50 -11.05 4.01
CA ARG A 141 -4.68 -12.22 3.69
C ARG A 141 -4.58 -13.19 4.86
N LYS A 142 -4.37 -12.69 6.07
CA LYS A 142 -4.34 -13.52 7.29
C LYS A 142 -5.66 -14.23 7.48
N ARG A 143 -6.77 -13.54 7.27
CA ARG A 143 -8.10 -14.11 7.36
C ARG A 143 -8.32 -15.22 6.33
N VAL A 144 -7.98 -14.97 5.06
CA VAL A 144 -8.11 -15.96 3.97
C VAL A 144 -7.23 -17.18 4.22
N SER A 145 -6.00 -17.01 4.75
CA SER A 145 -5.12 -18.14 5.05
C SER A 145 -5.70 -19.10 6.08
N GLN A 146 -6.59 -18.63 6.95
CA GLN A 146 -7.29 -19.44 7.93
C GLN A 146 -8.60 -20.05 7.43
N MET A 147 -9.06 -19.65 6.25
CA MET A 147 -10.23 -20.26 5.60
C MET A 147 -9.93 -21.65 5.03
N THR A 148 -8.68 -22.11 5.09
CA THR A 148 -8.32 -23.47 4.66
C THR A 148 -9.07 -24.47 5.55
N ARG A 149 -9.90 -25.29 4.91
CA ARG A 149 -10.66 -26.34 5.60
C ARG A 149 -9.69 -27.30 6.30
N PRO A 150 -9.92 -27.63 7.57
CA PRO A 150 -9.12 -28.64 8.27
C PRO A 150 -9.15 -29.99 7.56
N ASP A 151 -8.03 -30.69 7.54
CA ASP A 151 -7.88 -31.98 6.87
C ASP A 151 -8.87 -33.04 7.35
N ASN A 152 -9.29 -33.00 8.63
CA ASN A 152 -10.29 -33.91 9.19
C ASN A 152 -11.66 -33.78 8.53
N ILE A 153 -12.05 -32.60 8.07
CA ILE A 153 -13.31 -32.39 7.32
C ILE A 153 -13.21 -33.04 5.95
N SER A 154 -12.10 -32.84 5.22
CA SER A 154 -11.87 -33.48 3.92
C SER A 154 -11.82 -35.03 4.02
N GLN A 155 -11.19 -35.56 5.07
CA GLN A 155 -11.18 -37.01 5.33
C GLN A 155 -12.56 -37.57 5.61
N MET A 156 -13.40 -36.84 6.35
CA MET A 156 -14.77 -37.25 6.62
C MET A 156 -15.64 -37.19 5.37
N GLU A 157 -15.47 -36.18 4.52
CA GLU A 157 -16.15 -36.10 3.21
C GLU A 157 -15.80 -37.32 2.33
N THR A 158 -14.52 -37.70 2.26
CA THR A 158 -14.04 -38.87 1.52
C THR A 158 -14.66 -40.16 2.09
N ARG A 159 -14.68 -40.31 3.41
CA ARG A 159 -15.27 -41.48 4.07
C ARG A 159 -16.76 -41.61 3.77
N ILE A 160 -17.50 -40.50 3.74
CA ILE A 160 -18.93 -40.52 3.38
C ILE A 160 -19.13 -40.98 1.93
N GLU A 161 -18.25 -40.54 1.02
CA GLU A 161 -18.31 -40.95 -0.38
C GLU A 161 -18.04 -42.47 -0.54
N GLU A 162 -17.02 -42.97 0.15
CA GLU A 162 -16.76 -44.44 0.20
C GLU A 162 -17.93 -45.23 0.75
N LEU A 163 -18.60 -44.75 1.82
CA LEU A 163 -19.79 -45.38 2.38
C LEU A 163 -20.97 -45.39 1.39
N LYS A 164 -21.15 -44.32 0.61
CA LYS A 164 -22.18 -44.25 -0.43
C LYS A 164 -21.92 -45.25 -1.55
N GLU A 165 -20.67 -45.39 -2.00
CA GLU A 165 -20.30 -46.36 -3.01
C GLU A 165 -20.53 -47.79 -2.52
N ARG A 166 -20.07 -48.12 -1.31
CA ARG A 166 -20.31 -49.44 -0.70
C ARG A 166 -21.80 -49.76 -0.53
N LYS A 167 -22.60 -48.77 -0.10
CA LYS A 167 -24.05 -48.91 0.00
C LYS A 167 -24.67 -49.25 -1.37
N THR A 168 -24.26 -48.56 -2.42
CA THR A 168 -24.77 -48.80 -3.79
C THR A 168 -24.40 -50.20 -4.28
N GLN A 169 -23.18 -50.68 -3.99
CA GLN A 169 -22.71 -52.01 -4.32
C GLN A 169 -23.51 -53.08 -3.55
N ALA A 170 -23.75 -52.91 -2.24
CA ALA A 170 -24.51 -53.81 -1.42
C ALA A 170 -25.97 -53.91 -1.89
N VAL A 171 -26.58 -52.81 -2.28
CA VAL A 171 -27.95 -52.81 -2.88
C VAL A 171 -27.95 -53.55 -4.21
N GLY A 172 -26.96 -53.32 -5.08
CA GLY A 172 -26.84 -54.05 -6.36
C GLY A 172 -26.64 -55.55 -6.20
N ALA A 173 -25.98 -55.98 -5.10
CA ALA A 173 -25.79 -57.39 -4.73
C ALA A 173 -26.96 -57.98 -3.96
N GLN A 174 -28.07 -57.25 -3.74
CA GLN A 174 -29.26 -57.63 -2.97
C GLN A 174 -28.98 -57.95 -1.48
N LEU A 175 -27.87 -57.44 -0.91
CA LEU A 175 -27.49 -57.59 0.49
C LEU A 175 -28.15 -56.48 1.33
N PHE A 176 -29.46 -56.58 1.52
CA PHE A 176 -30.27 -55.49 2.11
C PHE A 176 -29.97 -55.23 3.60
N GLU A 177 -29.57 -56.22 4.39
CA GLU A 177 -29.17 -56.03 5.78
C GLU A 177 -27.86 -55.26 5.88
N GLU A 178 -26.87 -55.58 5.04
CA GLU A 178 -25.59 -54.89 4.96
C GLU A 178 -25.80 -53.45 4.45
N ALA A 179 -26.62 -53.25 3.42
CA ALA A 179 -26.98 -51.94 2.91
C ALA A 179 -27.65 -51.05 3.97
N ALA A 180 -28.48 -51.63 4.85
CA ALA A 180 -29.12 -50.92 5.95
C ALA A 180 -28.11 -50.48 7.01
N HIS A 181 -27.13 -51.34 7.34
CA HIS A 181 -26.07 -51.00 8.27
C HIS A 181 -25.16 -49.85 7.73
N ILE A 182 -24.73 -49.97 6.47
CA ILE A 182 -23.92 -48.94 5.80
C ILE A 182 -24.68 -47.60 5.72
N ARG A 183 -25.98 -47.61 5.48
CA ARG A 183 -26.81 -46.39 5.50
C ARG A 183 -26.83 -45.73 6.87
N ASP A 184 -26.88 -46.50 7.95
CA ASP A 184 -26.88 -45.95 9.31
C ASP A 184 -25.49 -45.39 9.66
N GLU A 185 -24.39 -46.02 9.22
CA GLU A 185 -23.04 -45.47 9.29
C GLU A 185 -22.88 -44.16 8.49
N GLU A 186 -23.38 -44.12 7.24
CA GLU A 186 -23.39 -42.92 6.39
C GLU A 186 -24.13 -41.78 7.09
N LYS A 187 -25.30 -42.07 7.69
CA LYS A 187 -26.08 -41.06 8.40
C LYS A 187 -25.37 -40.53 9.65
N GLN A 188 -24.67 -41.42 10.36
CA GLN A 188 -23.86 -41.00 11.53
C GLN A 188 -22.69 -40.18 11.09
N ALA A 189 -21.91 -40.59 10.09
CA ALA A 189 -20.81 -39.83 9.54
C ALA A 189 -21.25 -38.44 9.01
N GLY A 190 -22.43 -38.38 8.40
CA GLY A 190 -23.04 -37.12 7.94
C GLY A 190 -23.36 -36.15 9.09
N ARG A 191 -23.82 -36.65 10.24
CA ARG A 191 -24.05 -35.85 11.44
C ARG A 191 -22.73 -35.35 12.06
N GLU A 192 -21.72 -36.22 12.09
CA GLU A 192 -20.37 -35.85 12.58
C GLU A 192 -19.76 -34.78 11.71
N LEU A 193 -19.86 -34.90 10.38
CA LEU A 193 -19.43 -33.90 9.43
C LEU A 193 -20.12 -32.54 9.68
N GLN A 194 -21.46 -32.57 9.87
CA GLN A 194 -22.20 -31.34 10.12
C GLN A 194 -21.74 -30.66 11.42
N ASN A 195 -21.55 -31.45 12.50
CA ASN A 195 -21.04 -30.93 13.76
C ASN A 195 -19.62 -30.33 13.62
N MET A 196 -18.74 -30.98 12.85
CA MET A 196 -17.39 -30.46 12.55
C MET A 196 -17.45 -29.15 11.76
N LEU A 197 -18.34 -29.06 10.78
CA LEU A 197 -18.54 -27.83 9.99
C LEU A 197 -19.09 -26.69 10.84
N ASP A 198 -20.05 -26.98 11.71
CA ASP A 198 -20.63 -25.96 12.60
C ASP A 198 -19.62 -25.50 13.66
N ALA A 199 -18.85 -26.42 14.22
CA ALA A 199 -17.76 -26.09 15.15
C ALA A 199 -16.66 -25.25 14.45
N TRP A 200 -16.30 -25.61 13.22
CA TRP A 200 -15.33 -24.85 12.44
C TRP A 200 -15.85 -23.44 12.11
N ARG A 201 -17.12 -23.30 11.68
CA ARG A 201 -17.74 -22.00 11.43
C ARG A 201 -17.77 -21.12 12.68
N THR A 202 -18.19 -21.70 13.81
CA THR A 202 -18.23 -20.96 15.09
C THR A 202 -16.83 -20.53 15.52
N SER A 203 -15.84 -21.42 15.42
CA SER A 203 -14.44 -21.10 15.70
C SER A 203 -13.93 -20.00 14.79
N TYR A 204 -14.30 -20.05 13.51
CA TYR A 204 -13.95 -19.05 12.51
C TYR A 204 -14.55 -17.67 12.82
N GLU A 205 -15.77 -17.60 13.31
CA GLU A 205 -16.45 -16.33 13.63
C GLU A 205 -15.96 -15.70 14.95
N THR A 206 -15.56 -16.51 15.90
CA THR A 206 -15.19 -16.05 17.25
C THR A 206 -13.70 -15.82 17.45
N ASN A 207 -12.83 -16.49 16.71
CA ASN A 207 -11.38 -16.38 16.89
C ASN A 207 -10.79 -15.24 16.07
N TYR A 208 -10.25 -14.26 16.78
CA TYR A 208 -9.41 -13.20 16.21
C TYR A 208 -7.96 -13.69 16.10
N VAL A 209 -7.42 -13.63 14.89
CA VAL A 209 -6.09 -14.13 14.60
C VAL A 209 -5.08 -12.99 14.63
N PRO A 210 -3.94 -13.14 15.31
CA PRO A 210 -2.93 -12.09 15.33
C PRO A 210 -2.28 -11.91 13.95
N VAL A 211 -2.27 -10.66 13.49
CA VAL A 211 -1.49 -10.20 12.35
C VAL A 211 -0.17 -9.65 12.89
N THR A 212 0.93 -10.23 12.46
CA THR A 212 2.28 -9.91 12.94
C THR A 212 3.04 -9.03 11.95
N GLU A 213 4.20 -8.54 12.37
CA GLU A 213 5.14 -7.82 11.49
C GLU A 213 5.50 -8.65 10.23
N GLU A 214 5.66 -9.97 10.38
CA GLU A 214 5.97 -10.88 9.25
C GLU A 214 4.85 -10.90 8.21
N ASP A 215 3.59 -10.86 8.63
CA ASP A 215 2.43 -10.80 7.73
C ASP A 215 2.45 -9.49 6.91
N VAL A 216 2.77 -8.37 7.55
CA VAL A 216 2.94 -7.06 6.90
C VAL A 216 4.10 -7.08 5.91
N MET A 217 5.24 -7.61 6.30
CA MET A 217 6.41 -7.76 5.42
C MET A 217 6.11 -8.67 4.23
N ALA A 218 5.32 -9.73 4.42
CA ALA A 218 4.92 -10.62 3.33
C ALA A 218 4.05 -9.91 2.27
N VAL A 219 3.19 -8.99 2.68
CA VAL A 219 2.41 -8.14 1.75
C VAL A 219 3.34 -7.22 0.98
N LEU A 220 4.22 -6.51 1.68
CA LEU A 220 5.19 -5.62 1.06
C LEU A 220 6.13 -6.33 0.09
N ALA A 221 6.63 -7.52 0.45
CA ALA A 221 7.46 -8.33 -0.43
C ALA A 221 6.75 -8.68 -1.73
N LYS A 222 5.44 -8.99 -1.66
CA LYS A 222 4.61 -9.27 -2.83
C LYS A 222 4.42 -8.03 -3.72
N TRP A 223 4.23 -6.87 -3.12
CA TRP A 223 3.98 -5.62 -3.87
C TRP A 223 5.26 -5.02 -4.48
N THR A 224 6.36 -5.10 -3.75
CA THR A 224 7.64 -4.49 -4.16
C THR A 224 8.56 -5.44 -4.91
N GLY A 225 8.33 -6.76 -4.79
CA GLY A 225 9.26 -7.78 -5.29
C GLY A 225 10.54 -7.94 -4.45
N ILE A 226 10.66 -7.21 -3.31
CA ILE A 226 11.83 -7.27 -2.43
C ILE A 226 11.70 -8.49 -1.50
N PRO A 227 12.69 -9.41 -1.45
CA PRO A 227 12.63 -10.58 -0.57
C PRO A 227 12.54 -10.20 0.92
N LEU A 228 11.73 -10.96 1.69
CA LEU A 228 11.55 -10.77 3.14
C LEU A 228 12.87 -10.68 3.91
N ALA A 229 13.80 -11.58 3.65
CA ALA A 229 15.11 -11.61 4.30
C ALA A 229 15.91 -10.29 4.16
N ARG A 230 15.66 -9.52 3.09
CA ARG A 230 16.24 -8.18 2.92
C ARG A 230 15.53 -7.10 3.71
N MET A 231 14.25 -7.30 4.03
CA MET A 231 13.48 -6.36 4.86
C MET A 231 13.77 -6.54 6.34
N GLU A 232 14.03 -7.76 6.78
CA GLU A 232 14.40 -8.12 8.16
C GLU A 232 15.81 -7.68 8.55
N GLU A 233 16.71 -7.54 7.58
CA GLU A 233 18.10 -7.21 7.86
C GLU A 233 18.21 -5.81 8.50
N LYS A 234 18.72 -5.76 9.73
CA LYS A 234 18.97 -4.49 10.41
C LYS A 234 19.89 -3.62 9.57
N GLU A 235 19.58 -2.35 9.44
CA GLU A 235 20.39 -1.39 8.66
C GLU A 235 21.87 -1.43 9.04
N THR A 236 22.16 -1.65 10.32
CA THR A 236 23.52 -1.74 10.82
C THR A 236 24.28 -2.93 10.20
N THR A 237 23.63 -4.11 10.12
CA THR A 237 24.24 -5.31 9.52
C THR A 237 24.48 -5.10 8.03
N LYS A 238 23.51 -4.49 7.35
CA LYS A 238 23.59 -4.14 5.93
C LYS A 238 24.75 -3.19 5.64
N LEU A 239 24.92 -2.16 6.46
CA LEU A 239 26.02 -1.20 6.33
C LEU A 239 27.40 -1.84 6.60
N LEU A 240 27.47 -2.84 7.48
CA LEU A 240 28.71 -3.56 7.74
C LEU A 240 29.14 -4.42 6.55
N ARG A 241 28.20 -5.12 5.90
CA ARG A 241 28.46 -5.99 4.73
C ARG A 241 28.57 -5.25 3.41
N MET A 242 28.05 -4.03 3.32
CA MET A 242 27.97 -3.24 2.09
C MET A 242 29.31 -3.12 1.37
N GLU A 243 30.43 -2.95 2.09
CA GLU A 243 31.74 -2.82 1.50
C GLU A 243 32.17 -4.08 0.74
N GLU A 244 31.93 -5.24 1.33
CA GLU A 244 32.24 -6.54 0.72
C GLU A 244 31.33 -6.83 -0.48
N GLU A 245 30.04 -6.53 -0.35
CA GLU A 245 29.08 -6.69 -1.43
C GLU A 245 29.38 -5.75 -2.61
N LEU A 246 29.75 -4.49 -2.37
CA LEU A 246 30.17 -3.57 -3.44
C LEU A 246 31.43 -4.06 -4.14
N LYS A 247 32.44 -4.51 -3.39
CA LYS A 247 33.69 -5.04 -3.97
C LYS A 247 33.47 -6.33 -4.78
N SER A 248 32.53 -7.17 -4.37
CA SER A 248 32.20 -8.39 -5.11
C SER A 248 31.49 -8.12 -6.43
N LYS A 249 30.67 -7.07 -6.49
CA LYS A 249 29.91 -6.69 -7.70
C LYS A 249 30.68 -5.76 -8.63
N VAL A 250 31.51 -4.87 -8.08
CA VAL A 250 32.26 -3.85 -8.83
C VAL A 250 33.75 -4.10 -8.71
N ILE A 251 34.26 -4.92 -9.60
CA ILE A 251 35.65 -5.34 -9.60
C ILE A 251 36.57 -4.18 -10.03
N GLY A 252 37.69 -3.99 -9.31
CA GLY A 252 38.70 -2.98 -9.64
C GLY A 252 38.42 -1.57 -9.18
N GLN A 253 37.40 -1.37 -8.31
CA GLN A 253 37.06 -0.07 -7.68
C GLN A 253 37.02 -0.16 -6.15
N ASP A 254 37.94 -0.93 -5.56
CA ASP A 254 37.95 -1.24 -4.13
C ASP A 254 38.07 0.01 -3.24
N GLU A 255 38.90 0.98 -3.63
CA GLU A 255 39.06 2.24 -2.90
C GLU A 255 37.76 3.07 -2.90
N ALA A 256 37.06 3.14 -4.04
CA ALA A 256 35.82 3.86 -4.17
C ALA A 256 34.72 3.19 -3.32
N ALA A 257 34.62 1.86 -3.37
CA ALA A 257 33.68 1.07 -2.57
C ALA A 257 33.91 1.28 -1.07
N SER A 258 35.19 1.23 -0.62
CA SER A 258 35.56 1.48 0.77
C SER A 258 35.27 2.90 1.23
N ALA A 259 35.50 3.89 0.35
CA ALA A 259 35.22 5.31 0.66
C ALA A 259 33.72 5.55 0.84
N ILE A 260 32.88 5.00 -0.04
CA ILE A 260 31.41 5.07 0.05
C ILE A 260 30.91 4.40 1.34
N ALA A 261 31.33 3.17 1.60
CA ALA A 261 30.90 2.42 2.78
C ALA A 261 31.27 3.15 4.09
N ARG A 262 32.48 3.70 4.17
CA ARG A 262 32.91 4.50 5.32
C ARG A 262 32.10 5.78 5.49
N ALA A 263 31.76 6.48 4.40
CA ALA A 263 30.97 7.70 4.45
C ALA A 263 29.53 7.41 4.91
N LEU A 264 28.92 6.35 4.42
CA LEU A 264 27.58 5.93 4.81
C LEU A 264 27.51 5.45 6.27
N ARG A 265 28.52 4.66 6.72
CA ARG A 265 28.61 4.25 8.13
C ARG A 265 28.74 5.47 9.05
N ARG A 266 29.56 6.46 8.71
CA ARG A 266 29.68 7.72 9.49
C ARG A 266 28.39 8.51 9.51
N SER A 267 27.70 8.63 8.38
CA SER A 267 26.44 9.36 8.29
C SER A 267 25.34 8.75 9.18
N ARG A 268 25.36 7.45 9.40
CA ARG A 268 24.40 6.76 10.26
C ARG A 268 24.81 6.66 11.72
N ALA A 269 26.10 6.75 12.02
CA ALA A 269 26.60 6.78 13.40
C ALA A 269 26.39 8.15 14.08
N ASP A 270 26.36 9.22 13.32
CA ASP A 270 25.98 10.56 13.80
C ASP A 270 24.45 10.64 13.99
N ILE A 271 24.00 11.13 15.14
CA ILE A 271 22.60 11.47 15.43
C ILE A 271 22.22 12.68 14.57
N LYS A 272 21.91 12.44 13.30
CA LYS A 272 21.55 13.50 12.34
C LYS A 272 20.05 13.58 12.13
N ASP A 273 19.61 14.80 11.86
CA ASP A 273 18.26 15.14 11.43
C ASP A 273 17.82 14.19 10.28
N PRO A 274 16.72 13.43 10.43
CA PRO A 274 16.24 12.51 9.42
C PRO A 274 15.89 13.18 8.08
N ARG A 275 15.79 14.51 8.05
CA ARG A 275 15.55 15.30 6.83
C ARG A 275 16.79 15.50 5.97
N ARG A 276 17.98 15.17 6.47
CA ARG A 276 19.23 15.35 5.70
C ARG A 276 19.55 14.11 4.88
N PRO A 277 20.05 14.28 3.63
CA PRO A 277 20.47 13.14 2.80
C PRO A 277 21.60 12.38 3.49
N ILE A 278 21.61 11.07 3.32
CA ILE A 278 22.59 10.15 3.92
C ILE A 278 24.01 10.49 3.47
N GLY A 279 24.18 11.00 2.26
CA GLY A 279 25.47 11.46 1.73
C GLY A 279 25.36 12.00 0.31
N SER A 280 26.27 12.89 -0.03
CA SER A 280 26.45 13.38 -1.41
C SER A 280 27.83 12.93 -1.89
N PHE A 281 27.88 12.29 -3.04
CA PHE A 281 29.11 11.72 -3.60
C PHE A 281 29.38 12.31 -4.98
N LEU A 282 30.62 12.63 -5.24
CA LEU A 282 31.10 13.04 -6.55
C LEU A 282 32.09 11.99 -7.09
N PHE A 283 31.68 11.24 -8.12
CA PHE A 283 32.52 10.24 -8.75
C PHE A 283 33.35 10.87 -9.88
N LEU A 284 34.66 10.93 -9.71
CA LEU A 284 35.60 11.47 -10.67
C LEU A 284 36.38 10.36 -11.35
N GLY A 285 36.45 10.41 -12.67
CA GLY A 285 37.22 9.44 -13.45
C GLY A 285 36.87 9.46 -14.95
N PRO A 286 37.67 8.82 -15.81
CA PRO A 286 37.42 8.78 -17.25
C PRO A 286 36.10 8.06 -17.60
N THR A 287 35.67 8.19 -18.85
CA THR A 287 34.47 7.50 -19.35
C THR A 287 34.73 5.99 -19.37
N GLY A 288 33.72 5.18 -19.02
CA GLY A 288 33.80 3.71 -19.10
C GLY A 288 34.36 3.01 -17.85
N VAL A 289 34.87 3.72 -16.84
CA VAL A 289 35.46 3.11 -15.62
C VAL A 289 34.45 2.58 -14.60
N GLY A 290 33.13 2.63 -14.87
CA GLY A 290 32.12 2.05 -14.02
C GLY A 290 31.44 2.98 -13.01
N LYS A 291 31.54 4.32 -13.14
CA LYS A 291 30.92 5.29 -12.22
C LYS A 291 29.41 5.06 -12.04
N THR A 292 28.66 4.98 -13.14
CA THR A 292 27.21 4.71 -13.11
C THR A 292 26.89 3.31 -12.64
N TYR A 293 27.74 2.33 -12.98
CA TYR A 293 27.60 0.96 -12.52
C TYR A 293 27.75 0.83 -11.02
N LEU A 294 28.72 1.55 -10.42
CA LEU A 294 28.92 1.64 -8.98
C LEU A 294 27.70 2.28 -8.29
N ALA A 295 27.14 3.37 -8.86
CA ALA A 295 25.94 4.02 -8.32
C ALA A 295 24.71 3.08 -8.36
N ARG A 296 24.55 2.33 -9.45
CA ARG A 296 23.44 1.37 -9.61
C ARG A 296 23.54 0.22 -8.60
N ASN A 297 24.73 -0.36 -8.42
CA ASN A 297 24.94 -1.39 -7.42
C ASN A 297 24.78 -0.88 -5.99
N LEU A 298 25.19 0.36 -5.73
CA LEU A 298 24.95 1.00 -4.44
C LEU A 298 23.42 1.15 -4.17
N ALA A 299 22.65 1.59 -5.16
CA ALA A 299 21.19 1.70 -5.04
C ALA A 299 20.55 0.33 -4.79
N GLU A 300 20.98 -0.71 -5.51
CA GLU A 300 20.50 -2.07 -5.32
C GLU A 300 20.80 -2.61 -3.90
N ILE A 301 22.02 -2.36 -3.38
CA ILE A 301 22.39 -2.78 -2.03
C ILE A 301 21.60 -1.98 -0.99
N MET A 302 21.43 -0.67 -1.14
CA MET A 302 20.76 0.19 -0.17
C MET A 302 19.25 -0.03 -0.15
N PHE A 303 18.60 -0.11 -1.31
CA PHE A 303 17.15 -0.07 -1.46
C PHE A 303 16.55 -1.37 -1.98
N GLY A 304 17.38 -2.36 -2.34
CA GLY A 304 16.92 -3.69 -2.76
C GLY A 304 16.69 -3.85 -4.26
N THR A 305 16.57 -2.77 -5.03
CA THR A 305 16.39 -2.80 -6.49
C THR A 305 17.30 -1.78 -7.17
N ALA A 306 17.78 -2.09 -8.37
CA ALA A 306 18.55 -1.16 -9.18
C ALA A 306 17.68 0.01 -9.70
N ASP A 307 16.38 -0.21 -9.81
CA ASP A 307 15.39 0.79 -10.27
C ASP A 307 15.11 1.88 -9.23
N ALA A 308 15.60 1.72 -7.99
CA ALA A 308 15.59 2.78 -6.99
C ALA A 308 16.56 3.94 -7.34
N LEU A 309 17.43 3.79 -8.36
CA LEU A 309 18.28 4.84 -8.86
C LEU A 309 17.52 5.74 -9.84
N ILE A 310 17.27 6.99 -9.43
CA ILE A 310 16.79 8.03 -10.36
C ILE A 310 18.00 8.60 -11.08
N GLN A 311 18.11 8.30 -12.36
CA GLN A 311 19.20 8.78 -13.21
C GLN A 311 18.73 9.96 -14.06
N VAL A 312 19.42 11.09 -13.97
CA VAL A 312 19.18 12.27 -14.79
C VAL A 312 20.45 12.57 -15.59
N ASP A 313 20.37 12.50 -16.89
CA ASP A 313 21.49 12.89 -17.77
C ASP A 313 21.39 14.38 -18.09
N MET A 314 22.29 15.16 -17.51
CA MET A 314 22.30 16.61 -17.69
C MET A 314 22.64 17.04 -19.11
N SER A 315 23.19 16.17 -19.96
CA SER A 315 23.41 16.47 -21.37
C SER A 315 22.11 16.67 -22.15
N GLU A 316 21.04 15.99 -21.75
CA GLU A 316 19.70 16.16 -22.32
C GLU A 316 19.03 17.49 -21.93
N TYR A 317 19.56 18.16 -20.91
CA TYR A 317 19.00 19.39 -20.35
C TYR A 317 19.83 20.65 -20.68
N MET A 318 20.71 20.60 -21.69
CA MET A 318 21.54 21.73 -22.08
C MET A 318 20.76 22.84 -22.82
N GLU A 319 19.58 22.54 -23.36
CA GLU A 319 18.74 23.53 -24.02
C GLU A 319 17.77 24.21 -23.03
N LYS A 320 17.56 25.54 -23.22
CA LYS A 320 16.70 26.35 -22.33
C LYS A 320 15.26 25.80 -22.17
N HIS A 321 14.74 25.11 -23.16
CA HIS A 321 13.39 24.52 -23.14
C HIS A 321 13.30 23.20 -22.37
N THR A 322 14.41 22.52 -22.17
CA THR A 322 14.42 21.23 -21.46
C THR A 322 14.66 21.39 -19.96
N THR A 323 15.30 22.52 -19.52
CA THR A 323 15.46 22.82 -18.09
C THR A 323 14.14 23.07 -17.37
N SER A 324 13.09 23.53 -18.07
CA SER A 324 11.74 23.66 -17.50
C SER A 324 11.13 22.33 -17.06
N ARG A 325 11.53 21.19 -17.65
CA ARG A 325 11.13 19.86 -17.21
C ARG A 325 11.65 19.46 -15.83
N LEU A 326 12.84 19.95 -15.43
CA LEU A 326 13.43 19.70 -14.11
C LEU A 326 12.80 20.57 -13.02
N ILE A 327 12.40 21.79 -13.36
CA ILE A 327 11.90 22.81 -12.42
C ILE A 327 10.36 22.74 -12.35
N GLY A 328 9.73 22.00 -13.25
CA GLY A 328 8.29 22.04 -13.48
C GLY A 328 7.97 23.17 -14.45
N SER A 329 7.49 22.83 -15.62
CA SER A 329 6.99 23.84 -16.56
C SER A 329 5.77 24.53 -15.98
N PRO A 330 5.64 25.86 -16.10
CA PRO A 330 4.41 26.55 -15.77
C PRO A 330 3.25 26.08 -16.63
#